data_8223a84696867cea1afde7b8b8045b4c
#
_entry.id   8223a84696867cea1afde7b8b8045b4c
#
_cell.length_a   1.000
_cell.length_b   1.000
_cell.length_c   1.000
_cell.angle_alpha   90.00
_cell.angle_beta   90.00
_cell.angle_gamma   90.00
#
_symmetry.space_group_name_H-M   'P 1'
#
loop_
_entity.id
_entity.type
_entity.pdbx_description
1 polymer ?
#
loop_
_entity_poly.entity_id
_entity_poly.type
_entity_poly.pdbx_seq_one_letter_code
_entity_poly.pdbx_strand_id
1 'polypeptide(L)'
;MNRGEIIGKVHDSMYQQIKATGMASPVQVLMDLGYLSKSDYERWQFGKIDYLERVCKVNLSKLLFIMKQVRAYARKSDLKPSWTFYKQWGRKGKKPAIKLRFSKHGNEDVERGYATHYIAARRMSE
;
A
#
# COMPACT_ATOMS: atom_id res chain seq x y z
N MET A 1 16.91 -6.15 -4.15
CA MET A 1 17.25 -4.71 -4.25
C MET A 1 17.93 -4.24 -2.96
N ASN A 2 18.94 -3.41 -3.10
CA ASN A 2 19.53 -2.73 -1.95
C ASN A 2 18.66 -1.51 -1.56
N ARG A 3 18.99 -0.86 -0.45
CA ARG A 3 18.16 0.24 0.07
C ARG A 3 18.11 1.44 -0.86
N GLY A 4 19.23 1.77 -1.52
CA GLY A 4 19.25 2.88 -2.48
C GLY A 4 18.32 2.64 -3.66
N GLU A 5 18.31 1.42 -4.18
CA GLU A 5 17.40 1.03 -5.26
C GLU A 5 15.95 1.08 -4.80
N ILE A 6 15.67 0.65 -3.58
CA ILE A 6 14.32 0.70 -3.01
C ILE A 6 13.83 2.14 -2.95
N ILE A 7 14.67 3.06 -2.46
CA ILE A 7 14.30 4.48 -2.38
C ILE A 7 13.88 5.01 -3.75
N GLY A 8 14.69 4.74 -4.79
CA GLY A 8 14.39 5.18 -6.14
C GLY A 8 13.10 4.57 -6.67
N LYS A 9 12.90 3.29 -6.45
CA LYS A 9 11.68 2.58 -6.91
C LYS A 9 10.43 3.06 -6.19
N VAL A 10 10.52 3.33 -4.89
CA VAL A 10 9.39 3.90 -4.13
C VAL A 10 9.02 5.28 -4.69
N HIS A 11 10.02 6.13 -4.92
CA HIS A 11 9.78 7.46 -5.49
C HIS A 11 9.12 7.38 -6.86
N ASP A 12 9.61 6.50 -7.74
CA ASP A 12 9.02 6.28 -9.06
C ASP A 12 7.57 5.83 -8.96
N SER A 13 7.29 4.85 -8.11
CA SER A 13 5.95 4.32 -7.92
C SER A 13 4.99 5.40 -7.42
N MET A 14 5.39 6.13 -6.38
CA MET A 14 4.57 7.21 -5.82
C MET A 14 4.31 8.30 -6.85
N TYR A 15 5.35 8.71 -7.56
CA TYR A 15 5.23 9.72 -8.62
C TYR A 15 4.24 9.29 -9.71
N GLN A 16 4.40 8.06 -10.21
CA GLN A 16 3.55 7.56 -11.29
C GLN A 16 2.09 7.41 -10.85
N GLN A 17 1.86 6.96 -9.61
CA GLN A 17 0.50 6.85 -9.08
C GLN A 17 -0.16 8.22 -9.01
N ILE A 18 0.53 9.22 -8.47
CA ILE A 18 0.01 10.58 -8.33
C ILE A 18 -0.28 11.17 -9.71
N LYS A 19 0.63 10.99 -10.66
CA LYS A 19 0.45 11.48 -12.03
C LYS A 19 -0.76 10.85 -12.70
N ALA A 20 -0.98 9.56 -12.48
CA ALA A 20 -2.07 8.83 -13.13
C ALA A 20 -3.43 9.11 -12.52
N THR A 21 -3.52 9.17 -11.18
CA THR A 21 -4.82 9.21 -10.48
C THR A 21 -4.95 10.32 -9.43
N GLY A 22 -3.87 10.99 -9.09
CA GLY A 22 -3.84 11.97 -8.00
C GLY A 22 -3.78 11.34 -6.62
N MET A 23 -3.62 10.03 -6.53
CA MET A 23 -3.59 9.30 -5.27
C MET A 23 -2.56 8.18 -5.32
N ALA A 24 -1.86 7.95 -4.22
CA ALA A 24 -0.88 6.87 -4.11
C ALA A 24 -1.14 6.02 -2.88
N SER A 25 -0.94 4.70 -3.00
CA SER A 25 -1.13 3.75 -1.91
C SER A 25 0.12 2.91 -1.69
N PRO A 26 0.43 2.54 -0.42
CA PRO A 26 1.54 1.65 -0.11
C PRO A 26 1.39 0.28 -0.77
N VAL A 27 0.18 -0.25 -0.87
CA VAL A 27 -0.06 -1.56 -1.48
C VAL A 27 0.36 -1.55 -2.95
N GLN A 28 0.03 -0.50 -3.69
CA GLN A 28 0.46 -0.37 -5.08
C GLN A 28 1.98 -0.23 -5.19
N VAL A 29 2.61 0.45 -4.24
CA VAL A 29 4.08 0.54 -4.19
C VAL A 29 4.69 -0.86 -4.10
N LEU A 30 4.16 -1.73 -3.23
CA LEU A 30 4.67 -3.10 -3.09
C LEU A 30 4.52 -3.87 -4.40
N MET A 31 3.42 -3.67 -5.11
CA MET A 31 3.21 -4.30 -6.41
C MET A 31 4.19 -3.77 -7.45
N ASP A 32 4.38 -2.47 -7.51
CA ASP A 32 5.30 -1.83 -8.47
C ASP A 32 6.75 -2.25 -8.24
N LEU A 33 7.13 -2.50 -6.99
CA LEU A 33 8.47 -2.97 -6.66
C LEU A 33 8.65 -4.47 -6.93
N GLY A 34 7.58 -5.19 -7.23
CA GLY A 34 7.64 -6.62 -7.51
C GLY A 34 7.61 -7.51 -6.27
N TYR A 35 7.35 -6.96 -5.08
CA TYR A 35 7.28 -7.72 -3.84
C TYR A 35 5.90 -8.30 -3.56
N LEU A 36 4.89 -7.83 -4.26
CA LEU A 36 3.53 -8.33 -4.16
C LEU A 36 3.00 -8.55 -5.58
N SER A 37 2.68 -9.81 -5.92
CA SER A 37 2.13 -10.12 -7.23
C SER A 37 0.65 -9.70 -7.30
N LYS A 38 0.18 -9.41 -8.49
CA LYS A 38 -1.24 -9.09 -8.71
C LYS A 38 -2.12 -10.26 -8.30
N SER A 39 -1.70 -11.48 -8.59
CA SER A 39 -2.43 -12.70 -8.22
C SER A 39 -2.59 -12.81 -6.70
N ASP A 40 -1.51 -12.62 -5.95
CA ASP A 40 -1.56 -12.67 -4.48
C ASP A 40 -2.36 -11.52 -3.89
N TYR A 41 -2.26 -10.34 -4.48
CA TYR A 41 -3.07 -9.19 -4.09
C TYR A 41 -4.56 -9.50 -4.23
N GLU A 42 -4.96 -10.07 -5.37
CA GLU A 42 -6.36 -10.41 -5.61
C GLU A 42 -6.84 -11.53 -4.65
N ARG A 43 -5.99 -12.55 -4.41
CA ARG A 43 -6.33 -13.61 -3.44
C ARG A 43 -6.55 -13.04 -2.04
N TRP A 44 -5.73 -12.09 -1.63
CA TRP A 44 -5.90 -11.39 -0.37
C TRP A 44 -7.20 -10.60 -0.34
N GLN A 45 -7.51 -9.87 -1.42
CA GLN A 45 -8.75 -9.11 -1.53
C GLN A 45 -9.99 -10.02 -1.45
N PHE A 46 -9.90 -11.25 -1.98
CA PHE A 46 -11.00 -12.22 -1.88
C PHE A 46 -11.02 -12.99 -0.55
N GLY A 47 -10.20 -12.59 0.41
CA GLY A 47 -10.19 -13.22 1.73
C GLY A 47 -9.52 -14.58 1.80
N LYS A 48 -8.75 -14.96 0.78
CA LYS A 48 -8.08 -16.25 0.71
C LYS A 48 -6.72 -16.29 1.38
N ILE A 49 -6.23 -15.12 1.81
CA ILE A 49 -4.95 -14.95 2.51
C ILE A 49 -5.24 -14.22 3.82
N ASP A 50 -4.70 -14.69 4.92
CA ASP A 50 -4.96 -14.18 6.27
C ASP A 50 -4.56 -12.71 6.43
N TYR A 51 -3.37 -12.37 5.92
CA TYR A 51 -2.83 -11.02 6.01
C TYR A 51 -1.85 -10.80 4.85
N LEU A 52 -1.77 -9.56 4.40
CA LEU A 52 -1.03 -9.20 3.18
C LEU A 52 0.46 -9.51 3.26
N GLU A 53 1.09 -9.24 4.41
CA GLU A 53 2.53 -9.47 4.58
C GLU A 53 2.94 -10.91 4.33
N ARG A 54 2.01 -11.86 4.53
CA ARG A 54 2.28 -13.29 4.33
C ARG A 54 2.70 -13.60 2.90
N VAL A 55 2.19 -12.87 1.94
CA VAL A 55 2.47 -13.12 0.51
C VAL A 55 3.41 -12.08 -0.10
N CYS A 56 3.90 -11.14 0.70
CA CYS A 56 4.92 -10.21 0.24
C CYS A 56 6.29 -10.92 0.23
N LYS A 57 6.94 -10.90 -0.93
CA LYS A 57 8.22 -11.62 -1.12
C LYS A 57 9.42 -10.79 -0.69
N VAL A 58 9.38 -10.35 0.56
CA VAL A 58 10.42 -9.51 1.14
C VAL A 58 10.35 -9.64 2.66
N ASN A 59 11.48 -9.49 3.36
CA ASN A 59 11.49 -9.61 4.81
C ASN A 59 10.87 -8.37 5.47
N LEU A 60 10.51 -8.52 6.74
CA LEU A 60 9.84 -7.47 7.50
C LEU A 60 10.67 -6.18 7.59
N SER A 61 11.98 -6.31 7.75
CA SER A 61 12.87 -5.15 7.82
C SER A 61 12.76 -4.28 6.57
N LYS A 62 12.75 -4.89 5.39
CA LYS A 62 12.60 -4.17 4.14
C LYS A 62 11.19 -3.61 3.97
N LEU A 63 10.15 -4.35 4.41
CA LEU A 63 8.79 -3.83 4.39
C LEU A 63 8.68 -2.54 5.22
N LEU A 64 9.22 -2.55 6.42
CA LEU A 64 9.21 -1.36 7.29
C LEU A 64 9.98 -0.21 6.66
N PHE A 65 11.10 -0.50 6.02
CA PHE A 65 11.88 0.50 5.30
C PHE A 65 11.09 1.11 4.15
N ILE A 66 10.41 0.27 3.35
CA ILE A 66 9.57 0.73 2.25
C ILE A 66 8.47 1.66 2.77
N MET A 67 7.79 1.27 3.84
CA MET A 67 6.73 2.08 4.45
C MET A 67 7.26 3.43 4.92
N LYS A 68 8.47 3.44 5.50
CA LYS A 68 9.13 4.68 5.90
C LYS A 68 9.39 5.59 4.70
N GLN A 69 9.85 5.01 3.58
CA GLN A 69 10.13 5.79 2.36
C GLN A 69 8.85 6.34 1.74
N VAL A 70 7.76 5.59 1.78
CA VAL A 70 6.45 6.07 1.33
C VAL A 70 6.03 7.32 2.12
N ARG A 71 6.13 7.26 3.44
CA ARG A 71 5.78 8.39 4.31
C ARG A 71 6.69 9.60 4.07
N ALA A 72 7.98 9.35 3.89
CA ALA A 72 8.95 10.41 3.62
C ALA A 72 8.67 11.12 2.30
N TYR A 73 8.37 10.35 1.26
CA TYR A 73 8.00 10.92 -0.04
C TYR A 73 6.72 11.75 0.07
N ALA A 74 5.71 11.22 0.75
CA ALA A 74 4.44 11.91 0.91
C ALA A 74 4.60 13.25 1.63
N ARG A 75 5.44 13.28 2.67
CA ARG A 75 5.73 14.51 3.42
C ARG A 75 6.47 15.51 2.56
N LYS A 76 7.50 15.08 1.85
CA LYS A 76 8.31 15.94 0.98
C LYS A 76 7.50 16.52 -0.17
N SER A 77 6.56 15.73 -0.69
CA SER A 77 5.72 16.12 -1.82
C SER A 77 4.40 16.76 -1.40
N ASP A 78 4.23 17.00 -0.11
CA ASP A 78 3.06 17.66 0.48
C ASP A 78 1.75 16.93 0.13
N LEU A 79 1.78 15.60 0.17
CA LEU A 79 0.60 14.78 -0.06
C LEU A 79 -0.21 14.66 1.22
N LYS A 80 -1.53 14.71 1.10
CA LYS A 80 -2.43 14.62 2.24
C LYS A 80 -2.77 13.16 2.55
N PRO A 81 -2.50 12.67 3.78
CA PRO A 81 -2.88 11.32 4.14
C PRO A 81 -4.39 11.20 4.32
N SER A 82 -4.96 10.13 3.78
CA SER A 82 -6.37 9.81 3.92
C SER A 82 -6.47 8.36 4.35
N TRP A 83 -6.90 8.15 5.59
CA TRP A 83 -7.03 6.81 6.12
C TRP A 83 -8.32 6.15 5.64
N THR A 84 -8.21 4.89 5.27
CA THR A 84 -9.33 4.05 4.88
C THR A 84 -9.04 2.63 5.36
N PHE A 85 -9.89 1.68 5.01
CA PHE A 85 -9.59 0.27 5.20
C PHE A 85 -10.02 -0.50 3.97
N TYR A 86 -9.34 -1.62 3.72
CA TYR A 86 -9.63 -2.47 2.57
C TYR A 86 -10.71 -3.48 2.96
N LYS A 87 -11.73 -3.59 2.12
CA LYS A 87 -12.85 -4.50 2.33
C LYS A 87 -12.69 -5.73 1.46
N GLN A 88 -13.08 -6.89 1.98
CA GLN A 88 -13.03 -8.13 1.22
C GLN A 88 -13.96 -8.06 0.02
N TRP A 89 -13.45 -8.50 -1.12
CA TRP A 89 -14.22 -8.61 -2.36
C TRP A 89 -15.09 -9.88 -2.38
N GLY A 90 -16.10 -9.89 -3.25
CA GLY A 90 -16.90 -11.07 -3.53
C GLY A 90 -18.01 -11.35 -2.54
N ARG A 91 -18.22 -10.47 -1.57
CA ARG A 91 -19.35 -10.61 -0.64
C ARG A 91 -20.61 -10.05 -1.27
N LYS A 92 -21.66 -10.88 -1.31
CA LYS A 92 -22.93 -10.51 -1.91
C LYS A 92 -23.99 -10.21 -0.86
N GLY A 93 -24.97 -9.37 -1.20
CA GLY A 93 -26.12 -9.07 -0.38
C GLY A 93 -25.83 -8.08 0.73
N LYS A 94 -26.64 -8.13 1.79
CA LYS A 94 -26.59 -7.17 2.91
C LYS A 94 -25.63 -7.59 4.02
N LYS A 95 -24.67 -8.46 3.72
CA LYS A 95 -23.70 -8.91 4.73
C LYS A 95 -22.74 -7.78 5.06
N PRO A 96 -22.35 -7.61 6.34
CA PRO A 96 -21.38 -6.60 6.72
C PRO A 96 -20.05 -6.79 5.97
N ALA A 97 -19.41 -5.67 5.64
CA ALA A 97 -18.10 -5.72 5.01
C ALA A 97 -17.07 -6.34 5.97
N ILE A 98 -16.18 -7.17 5.43
CA ILE A 98 -15.06 -7.72 6.20
C ILE A 98 -13.83 -6.86 5.93
N LYS A 99 -13.26 -6.32 7.00
CA LYS A 99 -12.03 -5.55 6.94
C LYS A 99 -10.84 -6.51 6.76
N LEU A 100 -10.01 -6.24 5.76
CA LEU A 100 -8.83 -7.05 5.48
C LEU A 100 -7.67 -6.62 6.39
N ARG A 101 -6.80 -7.60 6.73
CA ARG A 101 -5.65 -7.37 7.59
C ARG A 101 -4.36 -7.37 6.77
N PHE A 102 -3.44 -6.50 7.13
CA PHE A 102 -2.15 -6.35 6.44
C PHE A 102 -1.03 -7.09 7.15
N SER A 103 -0.98 -7.03 8.48
CA SER A 103 0.14 -7.54 9.25
C SER A 103 -0.25 -8.77 10.06
N LYS A 104 0.79 -9.57 10.42
CA LYS A 104 0.60 -10.82 11.17
C LYS A 104 -0.10 -10.60 12.51
N HIS A 105 0.28 -9.56 13.25
CA HIS A 105 -0.25 -9.30 14.59
C HIS A 105 -1.40 -8.31 14.62
N GLY A 106 -1.68 -7.65 13.48
CA GLY A 106 -2.79 -6.70 13.40
C GLY A 106 -2.60 -5.44 14.23
N ASN A 107 -1.37 -5.05 14.53
CA ASN A 107 -1.10 -3.82 15.27
C ASN A 107 -1.75 -2.64 14.57
N GLU A 108 -2.53 -1.83 15.30
CA GLU A 108 -3.35 -0.78 14.73
C GLU A 108 -2.54 0.25 13.95
N ASP A 109 -1.39 0.66 14.46
CA ASP A 109 -0.53 1.65 13.78
C ASP A 109 0.03 1.09 12.49
N VAL A 110 0.45 -0.18 12.49
CA VAL A 110 0.96 -0.86 11.30
C VAL A 110 -0.15 -1.01 10.26
N GLU A 111 -1.34 -1.45 10.68
CA GLU A 111 -2.50 -1.59 9.81
C GLU A 111 -2.87 -0.27 9.15
N ARG A 112 -2.90 0.80 9.94
CA ARG A 112 -3.21 2.13 9.44
C ARG A 112 -2.16 2.62 8.43
N GLY A 113 -0.89 2.31 8.67
CA GLY A 113 0.18 2.66 7.75
C GLY A 113 -0.02 2.08 6.35
N TYR A 114 -0.39 0.81 6.27
CA TYR A 114 -0.69 0.16 4.98
C TYR A 114 -1.95 0.71 4.33
N ALA A 115 -2.95 1.06 5.12
CA ALA A 115 -4.26 1.48 4.63
C ALA A 115 -4.34 2.95 4.28
N THR A 116 -3.33 3.74 4.60
CA THR A 116 -3.34 5.18 4.30
C THR A 116 -3.08 5.41 2.82
N HIS A 117 -3.97 6.18 2.18
CA HIS A 117 -3.76 6.68 0.83
C HIS A 117 -3.27 8.12 0.89
N TYR A 118 -2.39 8.50 0.00
CA TYR A 118 -1.81 9.84 -0.05
C TYR A 118 -2.34 10.58 -1.26
N ILE A 119 -2.96 11.73 -1.02
CA ILE A 119 -3.71 12.45 -2.05
C ILE A 119 -3.01 13.76 -2.38
N ALA A 120 -2.83 14.04 -3.67
CA ALA A 120 -2.28 15.30 -4.12
C ALA A 120 -3.37 16.39 -4.04
N ALA A 121 -3.00 17.56 -3.50
CA ALA A 121 -3.91 18.71 -3.47
C ALA A 121 -4.21 19.19 -4.89
N ARG A 122 -3.24 19.03 -5.81
CA ARG A 122 -3.38 19.32 -7.23
C ARG A 122 -2.79 18.19 -8.06
N ARG A 123 -3.31 17.99 -9.26
CA ARG A 123 -2.69 17.07 -10.21
C ARG A 123 -1.36 17.65 -10.69
N MET A 124 -0.37 16.79 -10.85
CA MET A 124 0.97 17.20 -11.25
C MET A 124 1.03 17.73 -12.69
N SER A 125 -0.01 17.49 -13.48
CA SER A 125 -0.10 17.99 -14.85
C SER A 125 -0.52 19.46 -14.92
N GLU A 126 -0.81 20.05 -13.81
CA GLU A 126 -1.14 21.47 -13.69
C GLU A 126 0.09 22.28 -13.26
#